data_97fcf3abd7d94e52c5cd1a9c7bbc7ad8
#
_entry.id   97fcf3abd7d94e52c5cd1a9c7bbc7ad8
#
_cell.length_a   1.000
_cell.length_b   1.000
_cell.length_c   1.000
_cell.angle_alpha   90.00
_cell.angle_beta   90.00
_cell.angle_gamma   90.00
#
_symmetry.space_group_name_H-M   'P 1'
#
loop_
_entity.id
_entity.type
_entity.pdbx_description
1 polymer ?
#
loop_
_entity_poly.entity_id
_entity_poly.type
_entity_poly.pdbx_seq_one_letter_code
_entity_poly.pdbx_strand_id
1 'polypeptide(L)'
;TKPLSNETLKRLTKLLLAVGVVVIVTGTIVTGSGPHSGAEKEQILEALENQGGTSAISTLEVEVERLPFDVPDVARIHGISVMVFLLLSLRLLFFIKRNFPILLPNSQNLMAAIIVQAGIGYLQYFTGVPALLVGIHVAGATLIWVMILRLYLAVHQPIPKKSKIASQSPT
;
A
#
# COMPACT_ATOMS: atom_id res chain seq x y z
N THR A 1 -22.57 -0.22 24.32
CA THR A 1 -21.68 -0.23 23.14
C THR A 1 -22.31 -1.09 22.06
N LYS A 2 -22.68 -0.49 20.93
CA LYS A 2 -23.20 -1.23 19.76
C LYS A 2 -22.19 -2.29 19.34
N PRO A 3 -22.63 -3.52 19.01
CA PRO A 3 -21.73 -4.55 18.53
C PRO A 3 -21.02 -4.07 17.23
N LEU A 4 -19.70 -4.34 17.10
CA LEU A 4 -18.91 -4.05 15.92
C LEU A 4 -19.37 -4.85 14.68
N SER A 5 -20.38 -5.69 14.83
CA SER A 5 -20.98 -6.55 13.79
C SER A 5 -21.99 -5.79 12.91
N ASN A 6 -21.59 -4.64 12.37
CA ASN A 6 -22.41 -3.91 11.41
C ASN A 6 -22.05 -4.34 10.00
N GLU A 7 -23.01 -4.84 9.23
CA GLU A 7 -22.78 -5.36 7.88
C GLU A 7 -22.27 -4.28 6.91
N THR A 8 -22.68 -3.03 7.08
CA THR A 8 -22.18 -1.90 6.28
C THR A 8 -20.69 -1.67 6.57
N LEU A 9 -20.28 -1.70 7.85
CA LEU A 9 -18.88 -1.55 8.23
C LEU A 9 -18.03 -2.70 7.66
N LYS A 10 -18.52 -3.93 7.77
CA LYS A 10 -17.85 -5.11 7.20
C LYS A 10 -17.71 -5.01 5.68
N ARG A 11 -18.75 -4.58 4.97
CA ARG A 11 -18.69 -4.39 3.52
C ARG A 11 -17.71 -3.29 3.13
N LEU A 12 -17.71 -2.16 3.83
CA LEU A 12 -16.79 -1.05 3.56
C LEU A 12 -15.32 -1.47 3.78
N THR A 13 -15.02 -2.19 4.86
CA THR A 13 -13.65 -2.67 5.15
C THR A 13 -13.20 -3.74 4.16
N LYS A 14 -14.09 -4.65 3.72
CA LYS A 14 -13.79 -5.61 2.64
C LYS A 14 -13.49 -4.90 1.31
N LEU A 15 -14.33 -3.93 0.95
CA LEU A 15 -14.15 -3.16 -0.28
C LEU A 15 -12.83 -2.36 -0.23
N LEU A 16 -12.53 -1.74 0.92
CA LEU A 16 -11.27 -1.03 1.13
C LEU A 16 -10.06 -1.96 0.95
N LEU A 17 -10.13 -3.17 1.50
CA LEU A 17 -9.08 -4.17 1.33
C LEU A 17 -8.91 -4.57 -0.15
N ALA A 18 -10.01 -4.84 -0.86
CA ALA A 18 -9.98 -5.20 -2.28
C ALA A 18 -9.40 -4.08 -3.16
N VAL A 19 -9.83 -2.82 -2.93
CA VAL A 19 -9.28 -1.67 -3.65
C VAL A 19 -7.82 -1.45 -3.28
N GLY A 20 -7.42 -1.69 -2.02
CA GLY A 20 -6.03 -1.65 -1.59
C GLY A 20 -5.13 -2.63 -2.35
N VAL A 21 -5.62 -3.86 -2.63
CA VAL A 21 -4.91 -4.81 -3.50
C VAL A 21 -4.71 -4.22 -4.90
N VAL A 22 -5.76 -3.63 -5.49
CA VAL A 22 -5.67 -3.00 -6.82
C VAL A 22 -4.63 -1.88 -6.83
N VAL A 23 -4.60 -1.04 -5.79
CA VAL A 23 -3.60 0.04 -5.66
C VAL A 23 -2.18 -0.53 -5.60
N ILE A 24 -1.95 -1.60 -4.83
CA ILE A 24 -0.63 -2.24 -4.74
C ILE A 24 -0.23 -2.83 -6.09
N VAL A 25 -1.11 -3.59 -6.74
CA VAL A 25 -0.83 -4.21 -8.04
C VAL A 25 -0.52 -3.16 -9.10
N THR A 26 -1.34 -2.12 -9.21
CA THR A 26 -1.09 -1.04 -10.19
C THR A 26 0.20 -0.28 -9.87
N GLY A 27 0.53 -0.04 -8.58
CA GLY A 27 1.79 0.57 -8.16
C GLY A 27 3.01 -0.32 -8.50
N THR A 28 2.89 -1.63 -8.33
CA THR A 28 3.94 -2.59 -8.72
C THR A 28 4.18 -2.56 -10.24
N ILE A 29 3.11 -2.46 -11.04
CA ILE A 29 3.23 -2.32 -12.50
C ILE A 29 3.96 -1.03 -12.85
N VAL A 30 3.64 0.10 -12.22
CA VAL A 30 4.36 1.38 -12.44
C VAL A 30 5.85 1.22 -12.13
N THR A 31 6.19 0.60 -11.00
CA THR A 31 7.60 0.37 -10.63
C THR A 31 8.29 -0.56 -11.63
N GLY A 32 7.63 -1.65 -12.05
CA GLY A 32 8.18 -2.60 -13.02
C GLY A 32 8.31 -2.06 -14.46
N SER A 33 7.59 -0.98 -14.79
CA SER A 33 7.72 -0.28 -16.09
C SER A 33 8.69 0.91 -16.01
N GLY A 34 9.07 1.33 -14.81
CA GLY A 34 9.90 2.51 -14.55
C GLY A 34 11.41 2.29 -14.73
N PRO A 35 12.20 3.34 -14.60
CA PRO A 35 13.66 3.30 -14.81
C PRO A 35 14.40 2.41 -13.81
N HIS A 36 13.82 2.17 -12.63
CA HIS A 36 14.42 1.34 -11.56
C HIS A 36 13.87 -0.10 -11.51
N SER A 37 13.29 -0.58 -12.61
CA SER A 37 12.77 -1.96 -12.71
C SER A 37 13.84 -3.04 -12.85
N GLY A 38 15.11 -2.65 -13.00
CA GLY A 38 16.26 -3.56 -13.08
C GLY A 38 17.55 -2.80 -12.84
N ALA A 39 18.68 -3.50 -12.81
CA ALA A 39 19.97 -2.87 -12.75
C ALA A 39 20.19 -2.02 -14.02
N GLU A 40 20.61 -0.78 -13.84
CA GLU A 40 20.96 0.06 -14.97
C GLU A 40 22.16 -0.55 -15.71
N LYS A 41 22.15 -0.52 -17.05
CA LYS A 41 23.22 -1.04 -17.89
C LYS A 41 24.59 -0.52 -17.42
N GLU A 42 24.68 0.76 -17.05
CA GLU A 42 25.88 1.39 -16.52
C GLU A 42 26.37 0.75 -15.20
N GLN A 43 25.47 0.43 -14.26
CA GLN A 43 25.84 -0.20 -13.01
C GLN A 43 26.37 -1.64 -13.22
N ILE A 44 25.78 -2.36 -14.17
CA ILE A 44 26.25 -3.70 -14.55
C ILE A 44 27.63 -3.60 -15.23
N LEU A 45 27.80 -2.63 -16.12
CA LEU A 45 29.07 -2.38 -16.81
C LEU A 45 30.16 -1.99 -15.82
N GLU A 46 29.88 -1.08 -14.87
CA GLU A 46 30.79 -0.67 -13.81
C GLU A 46 31.20 -1.83 -12.90
N ALA A 47 30.22 -2.68 -12.52
CA ALA A 47 30.47 -3.87 -11.71
C ALA A 47 31.34 -4.91 -12.44
N LEU A 48 31.15 -5.07 -13.75
CA LEU A 48 31.95 -5.97 -14.59
C LEU A 48 33.35 -5.40 -14.84
N GLU A 49 33.49 -4.10 -15.05
CA GLU A 49 34.77 -3.42 -15.24
C GLU A 49 35.64 -3.53 -13.97
N ASN A 50 35.04 -3.36 -12.79
CA ASN A 50 35.68 -3.54 -11.50
C ASN A 50 36.12 -4.99 -11.22
N GLN A 51 35.55 -5.97 -11.93
CA GLN A 51 35.96 -7.39 -11.86
C GLN A 51 37.03 -7.79 -12.89
N GLY A 52 37.59 -6.84 -13.65
CA GLY A 52 38.68 -7.08 -14.58
C GLY A 52 38.30 -7.69 -15.94
N GLY A 53 37.02 -7.65 -16.29
CA GLY A 53 36.48 -8.27 -17.51
C GLY A 53 36.35 -7.33 -18.72
N THR A 54 37.38 -6.56 -19.04
CA THR A 54 37.31 -5.46 -20.03
C THR A 54 37.08 -5.85 -21.50
N SER A 55 37.33 -7.08 -21.92
CA SER A 55 37.27 -7.46 -23.36
C SER A 55 35.93 -8.02 -23.83
N ALA A 56 35.03 -8.46 -22.94
CA ALA A 56 33.73 -9.02 -23.31
C ALA A 56 32.57 -8.04 -23.18
N ILE A 57 32.80 -6.89 -22.57
CA ILE A 57 31.75 -5.95 -22.14
C ILE A 57 31.16 -5.17 -23.31
N SER A 58 31.92 -4.89 -24.36
CA SER A 58 31.48 -4.12 -25.52
C SER A 58 30.47 -4.84 -26.43
N THR A 59 30.31 -6.17 -26.24
CA THR A 59 29.40 -7.01 -27.04
C THR A 59 28.19 -7.51 -26.25
N LEU A 60 28.14 -7.30 -24.92
CA LEU A 60 26.98 -7.66 -24.11
C LEU A 60 25.90 -6.56 -24.22
N GLU A 61 24.92 -6.79 -25.07
CA GLU A 61 23.64 -6.09 -24.98
C GLU A 61 22.89 -6.60 -23.73
N VAL A 62 23.10 -5.93 -22.59
CA VAL A 62 22.29 -6.19 -21.39
C VAL A 62 20.95 -5.54 -21.62
N GLU A 63 20.02 -6.31 -22.15
CA GLU A 63 18.62 -5.91 -22.29
C GLU A 63 17.94 -6.11 -20.92
N VAL A 64 17.67 -5.02 -20.21
CA VAL A 64 16.89 -5.08 -18.97
C VAL A 64 15.43 -5.28 -19.36
N GLU A 65 14.91 -6.47 -19.07
CA GLU A 65 13.52 -6.81 -19.34
C GLU A 65 12.59 -5.99 -18.43
N ARG A 66 11.98 -4.96 -18.99
CA ARG A 66 10.97 -4.12 -18.35
C ARG A 66 9.59 -4.58 -18.77
N LEU A 67 8.58 -4.29 -17.93
CA LEU A 67 7.20 -4.51 -18.36
C LEU A 67 6.89 -3.64 -19.58
N PRO A 68 6.23 -4.20 -20.61
CA PRO A 68 5.99 -3.53 -21.89
C PRO A 68 4.84 -2.51 -21.81
N PHE A 69 4.81 -1.71 -20.75
CA PHE A 69 3.78 -0.69 -20.56
C PHE A 69 4.38 0.71 -20.60
N ASP A 70 3.62 1.65 -21.17
CA ASP A 70 3.99 3.06 -21.13
C ASP A 70 3.80 3.62 -19.71
N VAL A 71 4.88 4.14 -19.13
CA VAL A 71 4.90 4.64 -17.75
C VAL A 71 3.82 5.69 -17.45
N PRO A 72 3.57 6.71 -18.33
CA PRO A 72 2.48 7.65 -18.13
C PRO A 72 1.11 7.01 -18.01
N ASP A 73 0.81 5.99 -18.80
CA ASP A 73 -0.50 5.35 -18.80
C ASP A 73 -0.71 4.50 -17.55
N VAL A 74 0.27 3.68 -17.14
CA VAL A 74 0.17 2.91 -15.92
C VAL A 74 0.18 3.79 -14.67
N ALA A 75 0.89 4.93 -14.69
CA ALA A 75 0.85 5.92 -13.62
C ALA A 75 -0.53 6.58 -13.48
N ARG A 76 -1.22 6.85 -14.59
CA ARG A 76 -2.61 7.35 -14.57
C ARG A 76 -3.57 6.32 -13.96
N ILE A 77 -3.47 5.06 -14.35
CA ILE A 77 -4.29 3.97 -13.81
C ILE A 77 -4.06 3.83 -12.30
N HIS A 78 -2.80 3.86 -11.87
CA HIS A 78 -2.45 3.85 -10.46
C HIS A 78 -3.04 5.07 -9.73
N GLY A 79 -2.88 6.27 -10.27
CA GLY A 79 -3.42 7.50 -9.70
C GLY A 79 -4.95 7.48 -9.54
N ILE A 80 -5.68 6.94 -10.53
CA ILE A 80 -7.13 6.75 -10.47
C ILE A 80 -7.48 5.75 -9.35
N SER A 81 -6.78 4.62 -9.26
CA SER A 81 -7.02 3.62 -8.22
C SER A 81 -6.74 4.17 -6.81
N VAL A 82 -5.70 4.99 -6.64
CA VAL A 82 -5.39 5.72 -5.40
C VAL A 82 -6.51 6.71 -5.05
N MET A 83 -7.06 7.43 -6.03
CA MET A 83 -8.18 8.36 -5.79
C MET A 83 -9.43 7.62 -5.32
N VAL A 84 -9.78 6.49 -5.94
CA VAL A 84 -10.90 5.64 -5.49
C VAL A 84 -10.66 5.13 -4.07
N PHE A 85 -9.44 4.70 -3.76
CA PHE A 85 -9.03 4.25 -2.44
C PHE A 85 -9.15 5.38 -1.38
N LEU A 86 -8.72 6.59 -1.70
CA LEU A 86 -8.82 7.76 -0.83
C LEU A 86 -10.27 8.10 -0.53
N LEU A 87 -11.12 8.16 -1.56
CA LEU A 87 -12.55 8.47 -1.40
C LEU A 87 -13.27 7.41 -0.55
N LEU A 88 -12.94 6.14 -0.76
CA LEU A 88 -13.48 5.04 0.04
C LEU A 88 -13.01 5.11 1.50
N SER A 89 -11.73 5.43 1.73
CA SER A 89 -11.16 5.64 3.07
C SER A 89 -11.83 6.82 3.78
N LEU A 90 -12.07 7.90 3.07
CA LEU A 90 -12.77 9.08 3.60
C LEU A 90 -14.23 8.74 3.97
N ARG A 91 -14.94 8.03 3.11
CA ARG A 91 -16.29 7.51 3.41
C ARG A 91 -16.30 6.63 4.66
N LEU A 92 -15.32 5.72 4.76
CA LEU A 92 -15.19 4.84 5.93
C LEU A 92 -14.91 5.64 7.20
N LEU A 93 -14.01 6.63 7.15
CA LEU A 93 -13.70 7.53 8.27
C LEU A 93 -14.96 8.25 8.78
N PHE A 94 -15.75 8.85 7.89
CA PHE A 94 -17.00 9.52 8.28
C PHE A 94 -18.03 8.55 8.86
N PHE A 95 -18.13 7.36 8.29
CA PHE A 95 -19.03 6.33 8.80
C PHE A 95 -18.62 5.86 10.22
N ILE A 96 -17.32 5.64 10.44
CA ILE A 96 -16.75 5.27 11.74
C ILE A 96 -16.93 6.40 12.75
N LYS A 97 -16.61 7.64 12.37
CA LYS A 97 -16.79 8.82 13.25
C LYS A 97 -18.21 8.93 13.79
N ARG A 98 -19.21 8.64 12.95
CA ARG A 98 -20.62 8.75 13.33
C ARG A 98 -21.15 7.58 14.14
N ASN A 99 -20.67 6.35 13.87
CA ASN A 99 -21.30 5.13 14.38
C ASN A 99 -20.41 4.30 15.32
N PHE A 100 -19.07 4.42 15.20
CA PHE A 100 -18.11 3.55 15.89
C PHE A 100 -16.89 4.34 16.42
N PRO A 101 -17.08 5.28 17.39
CA PRO A 101 -16.01 6.17 17.87
C PRO A 101 -14.76 5.42 18.36
N ILE A 102 -14.91 4.20 18.84
CA ILE A 102 -13.80 3.36 19.31
C ILE A 102 -12.78 3.03 18.21
N LEU A 103 -13.20 3.00 16.94
CA LEU A 103 -12.34 2.74 15.79
C LEU A 103 -11.79 4.04 15.15
N LEU A 104 -12.21 5.21 15.66
CA LEU A 104 -11.86 6.49 15.08
C LEU A 104 -10.35 6.73 15.01
N PRO A 105 -9.55 6.48 16.07
CA PRO A 105 -8.11 6.68 16.00
C PRO A 105 -7.44 5.85 14.89
N ASN A 106 -7.87 4.59 14.71
CA ASN A 106 -7.31 3.71 13.69
C ASN A 106 -7.60 4.23 12.28
N SER A 107 -8.82 4.74 12.04
CA SER A 107 -9.20 5.27 10.72
C SER A 107 -8.59 6.66 10.45
N GLN A 108 -8.37 7.48 11.49
CA GLN A 108 -7.65 8.75 11.35
C GLN A 108 -6.17 8.53 11.03
N ASN A 109 -5.50 7.61 11.73
CA ASN A 109 -4.11 7.25 11.45
C ASN A 109 -3.94 6.68 10.03
N LEU A 110 -4.87 5.83 9.59
CA LEU A 110 -4.88 5.35 8.22
C LEU A 110 -5.02 6.51 7.21
N MET A 111 -5.94 7.44 7.45
CA MET A 111 -6.12 8.61 6.58
C MET A 111 -4.87 9.48 6.53
N ALA A 112 -4.25 9.76 7.68
CA ALA A 112 -3.00 10.51 7.75
C ALA A 112 -1.87 9.82 6.97
N ALA A 113 -1.73 8.50 7.11
CA ALA A 113 -0.75 7.72 6.35
C ALA A 113 -1.00 7.79 4.84
N ILE A 114 -2.27 7.72 4.39
CA ILE A 114 -2.65 7.84 2.96
C ILE A 114 -2.27 9.22 2.42
N ILE A 115 -2.51 10.30 3.19
CA ILE A 115 -2.19 11.67 2.76
C ILE A 115 -0.67 11.85 2.62
N VAL A 116 0.10 11.37 3.60
CA VAL A 116 1.58 11.41 3.54
C VAL A 116 2.10 10.60 2.35
N GLN A 117 1.56 9.40 2.15
CA GLN A 117 1.91 8.52 1.05
C GLN A 117 1.62 9.14 -0.33
N ALA A 118 0.47 9.80 -0.47
CA ALA A 118 0.14 10.54 -1.68
C ALA A 118 1.12 11.68 -1.93
N GLY A 119 1.50 12.44 -0.89
CA GLY A 119 2.52 13.48 -0.98
C GLY A 119 3.88 12.94 -1.44
N ILE A 120 4.33 11.81 -0.89
CA ILE A 120 5.57 11.13 -1.32
C ILE A 120 5.45 10.69 -2.79
N GLY A 121 4.32 10.11 -3.20
CA GLY A 121 4.09 9.69 -4.58
C GLY A 121 4.13 10.86 -5.57
N TYR A 122 3.52 11.99 -5.24
CA TYR A 122 3.61 13.21 -6.07
C TYR A 122 5.04 13.75 -6.12
N LEU A 123 5.73 13.83 -4.98
CA LEU A 123 7.12 14.28 -4.93
C LEU A 123 8.00 13.39 -5.81
N GLN A 124 7.88 12.07 -5.68
CA GLN A 124 8.56 11.08 -6.51
C GLN A 124 8.32 11.31 -7.99
N TYR A 125 7.07 11.54 -8.40
CA TYR A 125 6.70 11.77 -9.80
C TYR A 125 7.34 13.04 -10.37
N PHE A 126 7.28 14.16 -9.63
CA PHE A 126 7.81 15.45 -10.11
C PHE A 126 9.33 15.57 -10.02
N THR A 127 10.01 14.73 -9.24
CA THR A 127 11.47 14.73 -9.10
C THR A 127 12.18 13.72 -10.00
N GLY A 128 11.46 13.09 -10.95
CA GLY A 128 12.05 12.11 -11.85
C GLY A 128 12.31 10.75 -11.26
N VAL A 129 11.46 10.36 -10.29
CA VAL A 129 11.45 9.01 -9.70
C VAL A 129 12.78 8.59 -9.03
N PRO A 130 13.34 9.36 -8.07
CA PRO A 130 14.59 8.98 -7.40
C PRO A 130 14.43 7.65 -6.64
N ALA A 131 15.42 6.76 -6.73
CA ALA A 131 15.38 5.41 -6.14
C ALA A 131 15.07 5.42 -4.63
N LEU A 132 15.64 6.36 -3.88
CA LEU A 132 15.36 6.51 -2.44
C LEU A 132 13.88 6.80 -2.17
N LEU A 133 13.26 7.70 -2.93
CA LEU A 133 11.83 8.01 -2.77
C LEU A 133 10.95 6.82 -3.16
N VAL A 134 11.35 6.04 -4.16
CA VAL A 134 10.67 4.77 -4.52
C VAL A 134 10.70 3.81 -3.33
N GLY A 135 11.85 3.61 -2.71
CA GLY A 135 12.00 2.76 -1.52
C GLY A 135 11.12 3.21 -0.35
N ILE A 136 11.12 4.52 -0.05
CA ILE A 136 10.27 5.11 1.00
C ILE A 136 8.78 4.92 0.66
N HIS A 137 8.40 5.13 -0.60
CA HIS A 137 7.02 4.95 -1.07
C HIS A 137 6.56 3.49 -0.93
N VAL A 138 7.37 2.52 -1.31
CA VAL A 138 7.07 1.09 -1.14
C VAL A 138 6.93 0.71 0.34
N ALA A 139 7.82 1.21 1.20
CA ALA A 139 7.72 0.99 2.65
C ALA A 139 6.43 1.60 3.23
N GLY A 140 6.06 2.82 2.81
CA GLY A 140 4.82 3.46 3.21
C GLY A 140 3.57 2.71 2.72
N ALA A 141 3.58 2.17 1.50
CA ALA A 141 2.51 1.34 0.97
C ALA A 141 2.32 0.06 1.82
N THR A 142 3.42 -0.56 2.24
CA THR A 142 3.40 -1.72 3.14
C THR A 142 2.80 -1.37 4.51
N LEU A 143 3.16 -0.22 5.07
CA LEU A 143 2.57 0.26 6.33
C LEU A 143 1.06 0.46 6.21
N ILE A 144 0.60 1.13 5.15
CA ILE A 144 -0.83 1.33 4.87
C ILE A 144 -1.55 -0.01 4.75
N TRP A 145 -0.96 -0.98 4.05
CA TRP A 145 -1.52 -2.33 3.93
C TRP A 145 -1.72 -3.00 5.30
N VAL A 146 -0.72 -2.94 6.18
CA VAL A 146 -0.83 -3.46 7.55
C VAL A 146 -1.94 -2.74 8.33
N MET A 147 -2.07 -1.42 8.17
CA MET A 147 -3.13 -0.65 8.85
C MET A 147 -4.53 -1.04 8.37
N ILE A 148 -4.71 -1.28 7.07
CA ILE A 148 -5.99 -1.77 6.51
C ILE A 148 -6.32 -3.16 7.06
N LEU A 149 -5.35 -4.08 7.08
CA LEU A 149 -5.53 -5.42 7.63
C LEU A 149 -5.92 -5.38 9.10
N ARG A 150 -5.24 -4.56 9.91
CA ARG A 150 -5.59 -4.38 11.32
C ARG A 150 -7.01 -3.87 11.51
N LEU A 151 -7.43 -2.88 10.72
CA LEU A 151 -8.79 -2.35 10.76
C LEU A 151 -9.81 -3.41 10.33
N TYR A 152 -9.54 -4.14 9.26
CA TYR A 152 -10.36 -5.25 8.80
C TYR A 152 -10.53 -6.33 9.87
N LEU A 153 -9.44 -6.79 10.47
CA LEU A 153 -9.46 -7.80 11.53
C LEU A 153 -10.23 -7.31 12.76
N ALA A 154 -10.03 -6.06 13.19
CA ALA A 154 -10.74 -5.49 14.32
C ALA A 154 -12.27 -5.48 14.12
N VAL A 155 -12.73 -5.33 12.88
CA VAL A 155 -14.16 -5.35 12.52
C VAL A 155 -14.72 -6.77 12.42
N HIS A 156 -13.90 -7.75 12.03
CA HIS A 156 -14.34 -9.12 11.75
C HIS A 156 -14.07 -10.11 12.88
N GLN A 157 -13.39 -9.70 13.96
CA GLN A 157 -13.19 -10.57 15.12
C GLN A 157 -14.52 -10.89 15.80
N PRO A 158 -14.76 -12.16 16.19
CA PRO A 158 -15.90 -12.51 17.00
C PRO A 158 -15.79 -11.82 18.37
N ILE A 159 -16.90 -11.27 18.86
CA ILE A 159 -16.96 -10.67 20.20
C ILE A 159 -16.66 -11.78 21.20
N PRO A 160 -15.65 -11.64 22.09
CA PRO A 160 -15.40 -12.62 23.13
C PRO A 160 -16.69 -12.83 23.92
N LYS A 161 -17.20 -14.05 23.97
CA LYS A 161 -18.29 -14.40 24.86
C LYS A 161 -17.80 -14.10 26.28
N LYS A 162 -18.46 -13.17 27.03
CA LYS A 162 -18.20 -12.98 28.45
C LYS A 162 -18.26 -14.36 29.12
N SER A 163 -17.13 -14.81 29.62
CA SER A 163 -17.05 -16.03 30.43
C SER A 163 -18.04 -15.88 31.57
N LYS A 164 -18.96 -16.84 31.71
CA LYS A 164 -19.84 -16.98 32.87
C LYS A 164 -19.03 -17.51 34.08
N ILE A 165 -18.05 -16.74 34.51
CA ILE A 165 -17.31 -17.00 35.74
C ILE A 165 -17.70 -15.88 36.71
N ALA A 166 -18.88 -15.96 37.28
CA ALA A 166 -19.26 -15.28 38.53
C ALA A 166 -20.67 -15.70 38.96
N SER A 167 -20.87 -16.98 39.22
CA SER A 167 -22.02 -17.41 40.01
C SER A 167 -21.72 -18.72 40.74
N GLN A 168 -20.56 -18.77 41.37
CA GLN A 168 -20.33 -19.73 42.48
C GLN A 168 -19.82 -18.92 43.67
N SER A 169 -20.74 -18.26 44.36
CA SER A 169 -20.54 -17.90 45.76
C SER A 169 -20.76 -19.17 46.57
N PRO A 170 -19.80 -19.63 47.37
CA PRO A 170 -20.04 -20.69 48.33
C PRO A 170 -20.90 -20.14 49.46
N THR A 171 -21.95 -20.87 49.80
CA THR A 171 -22.71 -20.78 51.05
C THR A 171 -21.85 -21.13 52.24
#